data_93de594b0f5ff0a963975600fd6f1061
#
_entry.id   93de594b0f5ff0a963975600fd6f1061
#
_cell.length_a   1.000
_cell.length_b   1.000
_cell.length_c   1.000
_cell.angle_alpha   90.00
_cell.angle_beta   90.00
_cell.angle_gamma   90.00
#
_symmetry.space_group_name_H-M   'P 1'
#
loop_
_entity.id
_entity.type
_entity.pdbx_description
1 polymer ?
#
loop_
_entity_poly.entity_id
_entity_poly.type
_entity_poly.pdbx_seq_one_letter_code
_entity_poly.pdbx_strand_id
1 'polypeptide(L)'
;AEYPLAVSRLKTAIAKAEEYGLLGDHVMGTDFSFRIHVNMGAGAFVCGEGSALTASIEGNRGMPRTKPPRTVDHGLWEQPAVLNNVETYANICPIILRGAEWFSSIGSEKSKGTKGFALGGRIQNTGLVEVPMGTTLRTIVEEIGGGIPHGKKFKAAQTGGPSGGCIPAEHIDTPIDYDNLAAIGTMMGSGGLIVMDEDTCMVDIAKFFLEFTVDESCGKCTPCRVGTKRLLELLTKITEGRGTMEDLDRIEELAAFIKSNSLCGLGQTAPNPVLSTLRYFREEYREHILEKRCPAGVCKALIQYIVDPTKCKGCTRCAQGCPTGAISGAVRAPHIINQSKCIKCGACMDHCRFDAIYKQ
;
A
#
# COMPACT_ATOMS: atom_id res chain seq x y z
N ALA A 1 7.71 18.06 -1.84
CA ALA A 1 9.09 17.78 -1.42
C ALA A 1 9.55 16.35 -1.73
N GLU A 2 8.63 15.39 -1.93
CA GLU A 2 8.96 13.96 -2.15
C GLU A 2 9.47 13.66 -3.57
N TYR A 3 9.25 14.55 -4.53
CA TYR A 3 9.58 14.34 -5.93
C TYR A 3 10.59 15.38 -6.47
N PRO A 4 11.84 15.42 -5.98
CA PRO A 4 12.78 16.47 -6.33
C PRO A 4 13.10 16.54 -7.83
N LEU A 5 13.19 15.37 -8.50
CA LEU A 5 13.43 15.31 -9.93
C LEU A 5 12.26 15.85 -10.74
N ALA A 6 11.02 15.51 -10.37
CA ALA A 6 9.82 16.03 -11.03
C ALA A 6 9.71 17.55 -10.87
N VAL A 7 9.98 18.08 -9.67
CA VAL A 7 10.03 19.52 -9.39
C VAL A 7 11.07 20.23 -10.26
N SER A 8 12.28 19.67 -10.35
CA SER A 8 13.36 20.24 -11.17
C SER A 8 12.97 20.30 -12.65
N ARG A 9 12.45 19.19 -13.19
CA ARG A 9 11.99 19.12 -14.59
C ARG A 9 10.85 20.08 -14.88
N LEU A 10 9.88 20.18 -13.96
CA LEU A 10 8.74 21.10 -14.11
C LEU A 10 9.20 22.56 -14.12
N LYS A 11 10.09 22.96 -13.21
CA LYS A 11 10.66 24.31 -13.18
C LYS A 11 11.42 24.63 -14.48
N THR A 12 12.18 23.67 -15.01
CA THR A 12 12.86 23.82 -16.31
C THR A 12 11.87 24.00 -17.46
N ALA A 13 10.78 23.22 -17.47
CA ALA A 13 9.75 23.32 -18.49
C ALA A 13 9.00 24.66 -18.43
N ILE A 14 8.67 25.14 -17.22
CA ILE A 14 8.03 26.44 -17.01
C ILE A 14 8.93 27.56 -17.53
N ALA A 15 10.20 27.59 -17.13
CA ALA A 15 11.15 28.63 -17.59
C ALA A 15 11.28 28.66 -19.11
N LYS A 16 11.36 27.50 -19.77
CA LYS A 16 11.38 27.42 -21.23
C LYS A 16 10.08 27.93 -21.86
N ALA A 17 8.95 27.58 -21.30
CA ALA A 17 7.65 28.03 -21.79
C ALA A 17 7.50 29.57 -21.66
N GLU A 18 8.04 30.16 -20.60
CA GLU A 18 8.12 31.63 -20.43
C GLU A 18 9.05 32.25 -21.47
N GLU A 19 10.24 31.67 -21.70
CA GLU A 19 11.20 32.12 -22.73
C GLU A 19 10.59 32.13 -24.14
N TYR A 20 9.77 31.12 -24.46
CA TYR A 20 9.05 31.02 -25.74
C TYR A 20 7.75 31.84 -25.81
N GLY A 21 7.41 32.61 -24.77
CA GLY A 21 6.17 33.40 -24.74
C GLY A 21 4.90 32.56 -24.64
N LEU A 22 5.01 31.29 -24.21
CA LEU A 22 3.87 30.39 -23.99
C LEU A 22 3.27 30.51 -22.59
N LEU A 23 3.96 31.18 -21.69
CA LEU A 23 3.54 31.54 -20.33
C LEU A 23 3.94 32.99 -20.04
N GLY A 24 3.33 33.58 -19.00
CA GLY A 24 3.59 34.95 -18.57
C GLY A 24 2.51 35.92 -19.06
N ASP A 25 2.89 37.16 -19.30
CA ASP A 25 2.01 38.21 -19.81
C ASP A 25 1.94 38.14 -21.33
N HIS A 26 0.76 38.41 -21.89
CA HIS A 26 0.54 38.47 -23.34
C HIS A 26 0.98 37.20 -24.09
N VAL A 27 0.52 36.04 -23.58
CA VAL A 27 0.88 34.73 -24.17
C VAL A 27 0.66 34.72 -25.67
N MET A 28 1.73 34.36 -26.43
CA MET A 28 1.72 34.36 -27.90
C MET A 28 1.35 35.73 -28.53
N GLY A 29 1.58 36.84 -27.81
CA GLY A 29 1.23 38.18 -28.25
C GLY A 29 -0.27 38.53 -28.17
N THR A 30 -1.05 37.75 -27.48
CA THR A 30 -2.49 37.99 -27.23
C THR A 30 -2.72 38.78 -25.92
N ASP A 31 -3.96 39.19 -25.63
CA ASP A 31 -4.32 39.79 -24.35
C ASP A 31 -4.44 38.76 -23.20
N PHE A 32 -4.23 37.49 -23.47
CA PHE A 32 -4.27 36.42 -22.47
C PHE A 32 -2.94 36.30 -21.72
N SER A 33 -3.03 36.27 -20.39
CA SER A 33 -1.88 36.09 -19.50
C SER A 33 -2.09 34.87 -18.64
N PHE A 34 -1.06 34.02 -18.53
CA PHE A 34 -1.12 32.81 -17.72
C PHE A 34 0.23 32.46 -17.12
N ARG A 35 0.24 32.22 -15.81
CA ARG A 35 1.45 31.86 -15.06
C ARG A 35 1.25 30.55 -14.32
N ILE A 36 2.33 29.79 -14.19
CA ILE A 36 2.38 28.54 -13.43
C ILE A 36 3.36 28.68 -12.29
N HIS A 37 2.92 28.36 -11.08
CA HIS A 37 3.73 28.36 -9.88
C HIS A 37 3.86 26.95 -9.31
N VAL A 38 5.07 26.57 -8.87
CA VAL A 38 5.31 25.31 -8.18
C VAL A 38 5.33 25.56 -6.68
N ASN A 39 4.32 25.05 -5.99
CA ASN A 39 4.25 25.09 -4.53
C ASN A 39 4.66 23.72 -3.95
N MET A 40 5.66 23.72 -3.05
CA MET A 40 6.20 22.51 -2.44
C MET A 40 5.66 22.34 -1.03
N GLY A 41 4.83 21.31 -0.83
CA GLY A 41 4.38 20.90 0.50
C GLY A 41 5.41 20.05 1.24
N ALA A 42 5.12 19.69 2.49
CA ALA A 42 5.94 18.85 3.34
C ALA A 42 5.81 17.34 3.10
N GLY A 43 4.98 16.91 2.14
CA GLY A 43 4.78 15.50 1.80
C GLY A 43 3.70 14.78 2.62
N ALA A 44 2.85 15.48 3.36
CA ALA A 44 1.75 14.86 4.10
C ALA A 44 0.71 14.23 3.14
N PHE A 45 0.46 12.94 3.29
CA PHE A 45 -0.47 12.19 2.44
C PHE A 45 -1.90 12.75 2.48
N VAL A 46 -2.35 13.24 3.65
CA VAL A 46 -3.67 13.87 3.79
C VAL A 46 -3.84 15.10 2.90
N CYS A 47 -2.77 15.79 2.52
CA CYS A 47 -2.81 16.92 1.58
C CYS A 47 -3.09 16.50 0.13
N GLY A 48 -3.20 15.22 -0.17
CA GLY A 48 -3.78 14.71 -1.41
C GLY A 48 -5.29 14.91 -1.49
N GLU A 49 -5.99 15.13 -0.38
CA GLU A 49 -7.40 15.54 -0.38
C GLU A 49 -7.51 17.02 -0.74
N GLY A 50 -8.39 17.36 -1.69
CA GLY A 50 -8.43 18.68 -2.31
C GLY A 50 -8.57 19.85 -1.34
N SER A 51 -9.42 19.76 -0.32
CA SER A 51 -9.58 20.84 0.66
C SER A 51 -8.40 20.96 1.63
N ALA A 52 -7.74 19.84 1.95
CA ALA A 52 -6.51 19.86 2.74
C ALA A 52 -5.33 20.44 1.94
N LEU A 53 -5.26 20.13 0.63
CA LEU A 53 -4.28 20.72 -0.29
C LEU A 53 -4.45 22.24 -0.37
N THR A 54 -5.69 22.72 -0.55
CA THR A 54 -6.01 24.16 -0.59
C THR A 54 -5.54 24.84 0.70
N ALA A 55 -5.94 24.32 1.86
CA ALA A 55 -5.51 24.84 3.16
C ALA A 55 -3.99 24.89 3.32
N SER A 56 -3.28 23.85 2.85
CA SER A 56 -1.82 23.79 2.89
C SER A 56 -1.15 24.85 2.01
N ILE A 57 -1.68 25.10 0.81
CA ILE A 57 -1.17 26.15 -0.09
C ILE A 57 -1.38 27.54 0.53
N GLU A 58 -2.50 27.75 1.21
CA GLU A 58 -2.81 28.99 1.93
C GLU A 58 -1.97 29.21 3.20
N GLY A 59 -1.08 28.27 3.56
CA GLY A 59 -0.25 28.33 4.77
C GLY A 59 -0.95 27.87 6.04
N ASN A 60 -2.14 27.31 5.91
CA ASN A 60 -2.91 26.73 7.00
C ASN A 60 -2.54 25.26 7.22
N ARG A 61 -2.97 24.69 8.35
CA ARG A 61 -2.81 23.26 8.60
C ARG A 61 -3.61 22.45 7.56
N GLY A 62 -2.94 21.51 6.86
CA GLY A 62 -3.54 20.64 5.83
C GLY A 62 -4.59 19.68 6.40
N MET A 63 -5.74 20.21 6.76
CA MET A 63 -6.88 19.46 7.28
C MET A 63 -8.08 19.54 6.33
N PRO A 64 -8.72 18.41 6.02
CA PRO A 64 -9.93 18.38 5.20
C PRO A 64 -11.08 19.16 5.84
N ARG A 65 -11.90 19.76 4.98
CA ARG A 65 -13.18 20.36 5.37
C ARG A 65 -14.36 19.53 4.87
N THR A 66 -15.53 19.74 5.45
CA THR A 66 -16.78 19.17 4.96
C THR A 66 -17.19 19.79 3.62
N LYS A 67 -17.87 19.02 2.80
CA LYS A 67 -18.45 19.46 1.53
C LYS A 67 -19.99 19.38 1.66
N PRO A 68 -20.77 20.35 1.18
CA PRO A 68 -20.41 21.63 0.56
C PRO A 68 -19.74 22.61 1.54
N PRO A 69 -19.04 23.69 1.07
CA PRO A 69 -18.86 24.07 -0.33
C PRO A 69 -17.81 23.21 -1.05
N ARG A 70 -17.96 23.05 -2.37
CA ARG A 70 -16.98 22.39 -3.24
C ARG A 70 -15.85 23.35 -3.61
N THR A 71 -14.72 22.85 -4.06
CA THR A 71 -13.56 23.65 -4.49
C THR A 71 -13.91 24.61 -5.65
N VAL A 72 -14.86 24.21 -6.51
CA VAL A 72 -15.36 25.07 -7.60
C VAL A 72 -16.23 26.21 -7.11
N ASP A 73 -16.77 26.13 -5.89
CA ASP A 73 -17.57 27.19 -5.28
C ASP A 73 -16.68 28.09 -4.41
N HIS A 74 -15.88 27.47 -3.54
CA HIS A 74 -14.92 28.10 -2.63
C HIS A 74 -13.63 27.26 -2.58
N GLY A 75 -12.68 27.62 -3.41
CA GLY A 75 -11.36 26.98 -3.53
C GLY A 75 -10.25 27.80 -2.91
N LEU A 76 -9.12 27.87 -3.61
CA LEU A 76 -7.93 28.58 -3.16
C LEU A 76 -8.22 30.08 -2.96
N TRP A 77 -7.88 30.60 -1.77
CA TRP A 77 -8.19 31.97 -1.31
C TRP A 77 -9.65 32.37 -1.49
N GLU A 78 -10.54 31.43 -1.15
CA GLU A 78 -12.00 31.59 -1.26
C GLU A 78 -12.51 31.90 -2.69
N GLN A 79 -11.64 31.71 -3.71
CA GLN A 79 -12.01 31.87 -5.10
C GLN A 79 -12.41 30.53 -5.72
N PRO A 80 -13.29 30.49 -6.70
CA PRO A 80 -13.56 29.30 -7.49
C PRO A 80 -12.26 28.71 -8.07
N ALA A 81 -11.99 27.43 -7.82
CA ALA A 81 -10.77 26.78 -8.28
C ALA A 81 -11.07 25.43 -8.91
N VAL A 82 -10.35 25.12 -9.99
CA VAL A 82 -10.35 23.80 -10.64
C VAL A 82 -9.16 23.00 -10.15
N LEU A 83 -9.41 21.81 -9.64
CA LEU A 83 -8.38 20.89 -9.15
C LEU A 83 -8.47 19.57 -9.93
N ASN A 84 -7.37 19.16 -10.53
CA ASN A 84 -7.23 17.88 -11.21
C ASN A 84 -5.90 17.18 -10.86
N ASN A 85 -5.86 15.87 -11.04
CA ASN A 85 -4.64 15.09 -10.94
C ASN A 85 -3.66 15.46 -12.06
N VAL A 86 -2.35 15.32 -11.78
CA VAL A 86 -1.29 15.55 -12.76
C VAL A 86 -1.45 14.65 -13.98
N GLU A 87 -1.84 13.39 -13.80
CA GLU A 87 -2.10 12.45 -14.89
C GLU A 87 -3.24 12.93 -15.81
N THR A 88 -4.29 13.54 -15.24
CA THR A 88 -5.36 14.19 -16.02
C THR A 88 -4.81 15.33 -16.89
N TYR A 89 -4.01 16.23 -16.29
CA TYR A 89 -3.40 17.33 -17.05
C TYR A 89 -2.43 16.85 -18.14
N ALA A 90 -1.67 15.77 -17.87
CA ALA A 90 -0.76 15.19 -18.85
C ALA A 90 -1.47 14.63 -20.09
N ASN A 91 -2.72 14.20 -19.96
CA ASN A 91 -3.53 13.69 -21.06
C ASN A 91 -4.18 14.80 -21.92
N ILE A 92 -4.31 16.04 -21.43
CA ILE A 92 -5.00 17.11 -22.15
C ILE A 92 -4.35 17.41 -23.50
N CYS A 93 -3.02 17.57 -23.53
CA CYS A 93 -2.30 17.90 -24.77
C CYS A 93 -2.45 16.81 -25.84
N PRO A 94 -2.19 15.50 -25.56
CA PRO A 94 -2.45 14.42 -26.51
C PRO A 94 -3.91 14.37 -27.00
N ILE A 95 -4.88 14.60 -26.13
CA ILE A 95 -6.31 14.60 -26.52
C ILE A 95 -6.61 15.73 -27.49
N ILE A 96 -6.12 16.95 -27.24
CA ILE A 96 -6.33 18.11 -28.13
C ILE A 96 -5.68 17.86 -29.48
N LEU A 97 -4.45 17.30 -29.51
CA LEU A 97 -3.70 17.06 -30.74
C LEU A 97 -4.25 15.91 -31.58
N ARG A 98 -4.74 14.84 -30.97
CA ARG A 98 -5.15 13.61 -31.66
C ARG A 98 -6.66 13.43 -31.74
N GLY A 99 -7.42 14.21 -30.97
CA GLY A 99 -8.87 14.18 -30.94
C GLY A 99 -9.47 13.24 -29.88
N ALA A 100 -10.72 13.48 -29.56
CA ALA A 100 -11.46 12.71 -28.55
C ALA A 100 -11.67 11.24 -28.96
N GLU A 101 -11.88 10.99 -30.25
CA GLU A 101 -12.06 9.62 -30.78
C GLU A 101 -10.81 8.76 -30.56
N TRP A 102 -9.64 9.33 -30.79
CA TRP A 102 -8.37 8.64 -30.49
C TRP A 102 -8.29 8.23 -29.02
N PHE A 103 -8.57 9.15 -28.09
CA PHE A 103 -8.50 8.85 -26.65
C PHE A 103 -9.55 7.82 -26.23
N SER A 104 -10.78 7.95 -26.76
CA SER A 104 -11.86 7.03 -26.45
C SER A 104 -11.72 5.64 -27.04
N SER A 105 -10.84 5.48 -28.05
CA SER A 105 -10.51 4.15 -28.62
C SER A 105 -9.57 3.33 -27.73
N ILE A 106 -8.95 3.94 -26.74
CA ILE A 106 -8.04 3.28 -25.78
C ILE A 106 -8.79 3.01 -24.48
N GLY A 107 -8.57 1.85 -23.88
CA GLY A 107 -9.17 1.48 -22.60
C GLY A 107 -10.45 0.66 -22.72
N SER A 108 -11.17 0.50 -21.61
CA SER A 108 -12.43 -0.24 -21.54
C SER A 108 -13.62 0.64 -21.93
N GLU A 109 -14.81 0.07 -21.99
CA GLU A 109 -16.04 0.77 -22.38
C GLU A 109 -16.31 2.03 -21.53
N LYS A 110 -16.13 1.91 -20.21
CA LYS A 110 -16.41 2.98 -19.24
C LYS A 110 -15.16 3.71 -18.73
N SER A 111 -13.99 3.10 -18.84
CA SER A 111 -12.72 3.68 -18.39
C SER A 111 -11.81 3.87 -19.58
N LYS A 112 -11.75 5.11 -20.10
CA LYS A 112 -10.99 5.46 -21.29
C LYS A 112 -9.56 5.87 -20.98
N GLY A 113 -8.69 5.70 -21.99
CA GLY A 113 -7.28 6.09 -21.94
C GLY A 113 -6.40 5.03 -21.28
N THR A 114 -5.27 5.50 -20.77
CA THR A 114 -4.24 4.69 -20.11
C THR A 114 -4.17 4.99 -18.62
N LYS A 115 -3.45 4.14 -17.89
CA LYS A 115 -3.13 4.35 -16.48
C LYS A 115 -1.67 4.01 -16.19
N GLY A 116 -0.99 4.92 -15.50
CA GLY A 116 0.34 4.66 -14.96
C GLY A 116 0.28 3.89 -13.65
N PHE A 117 1.08 2.81 -13.54
CA PHE A 117 1.23 2.03 -12.31
C PHE A 117 2.66 2.07 -11.81
N ALA A 118 2.81 2.36 -10.51
CA ALA A 118 4.04 2.12 -9.77
C ALA A 118 4.03 0.65 -9.29
N LEU A 119 4.75 -0.19 -10.03
CA LEU A 119 4.82 -1.62 -9.81
C LEU A 119 5.94 -1.95 -8.85
N GLY A 120 5.61 -2.63 -7.75
CA GLY A 120 6.57 -2.98 -6.70
C GLY A 120 6.16 -4.22 -5.91
N GLY A 121 6.91 -4.50 -4.85
CA GLY A 121 6.70 -5.67 -3.99
C GLY A 121 7.48 -6.90 -4.48
N ARG A 122 6.86 -8.07 -4.40
CA ARG A 122 7.44 -9.38 -4.77
C ARG A 122 7.25 -9.66 -6.26
N ILE A 123 7.94 -8.89 -7.08
CA ILE A 123 7.87 -8.99 -8.54
C ILE A 123 9.27 -8.87 -9.15
N GLN A 124 9.50 -9.50 -10.31
CA GLN A 124 10.82 -9.54 -10.94
C GLN A 124 11.26 -8.15 -11.40
N ASN A 125 10.38 -7.42 -12.11
CA ASN A 125 10.67 -6.10 -12.63
C ASN A 125 9.84 -5.06 -11.90
N THR A 126 10.49 -4.19 -11.15
CA THR A 126 9.86 -3.04 -10.48
C THR A 126 10.03 -1.78 -11.33
N GLY A 127 9.08 -0.86 -11.24
CA GLY A 127 9.18 0.41 -11.96
C GLY A 127 7.84 1.06 -12.23
N LEU A 128 7.85 2.07 -13.10
CA LEU A 128 6.66 2.73 -13.59
C LEU A 128 6.26 2.13 -14.94
N VAL A 129 5.04 1.65 -15.04
CA VAL A 129 4.47 1.09 -16.27
C VAL A 129 3.19 1.84 -16.64
N GLU A 130 2.94 2.03 -17.93
CA GLU A 130 1.71 2.60 -18.43
C GLU A 130 1.01 1.57 -19.32
N VAL A 131 -0.26 1.32 -19.03
CA VAL A 131 -1.08 0.33 -19.76
C VAL A 131 -2.45 0.91 -20.10
N PRO A 132 -3.11 0.44 -21.16
CA PRO A 132 -4.52 0.76 -21.42
C PRO A 132 -5.40 0.36 -20.21
N MET A 133 -6.38 1.18 -19.90
CA MET A 133 -7.40 0.82 -18.92
C MET A 133 -8.09 -0.47 -19.33
N GLY A 134 -8.32 -1.38 -18.38
CA GLY A 134 -8.87 -2.70 -18.66
C GLY A 134 -7.84 -3.79 -18.99
N THR A 135 -6.53 -3.47 -19.01
CA THR A 135 -5.48 -4.49 -19.02
C THR A 135 -5.62 -5.38 -17.79
N THR A 136 -5.50 -6.70 -17.94
CA THR A 136 -5.69 -7.62 -16.82
C THR A 136 -4.54 -7.52 -15.82
N LEU A 137 -4.81 -7.80 -14.54
CA LEU A 137 -3.76 -7.86 -13.52
C LEU A 137 -2.72 -8.93 -13.89
N ARG A 138 -3.12 -10.04 -14.49
CA ARG A 138 -2.20 -11.08 -14.98
C ARG A 138 -1.18 -10.51 -15.95
N THR A 139 -1.61 -9.80 -16.98
CA THR A 139 -0.70 -9.19 -17.97
C THR A 139 0.29 -8.24 -17.30
N ILE A 140 -0.17 -7.42 -16.35
CA ILE A 140 0.71 -6.51 -15.62
C ILE A 140 1.74 -7.26 -14.77
N VAL A 141 1.32 -8.32 -14.07
CA VAL A 141 2.19 -9.06 -13.15
C VAL A 141 3.11 -10.03 -13.89
N GLU A 142 2.58 -10.83 -14.81
CA GLU A 142 3.33 -11.94 -15.43
C GLU A 142 4.12 -11.47 -16.67
N GLU A 143 3.48 -10.72 -17.58
CA GLU A 143 4.11 -10.35 -18.85
C GLU A 143 5.00 -9.10 -18.69
N ILE A 144 4.48 -8.03 -18.09
CA ILE A 144 5.23 -6.78 -17.93
C ILE A 144 6.17 -6.86 -16.73
N GLY A 145 5.66 -7.30 -15.60
CA GLY A 145 6.40 -7.44 -14.35
C GLY A 145 7.36 -8.62 -14.29
N GLY A 146 7.28 -9.56 -15.25
CA GLY A 146 8.15 -10.75 -15.32
C GLY A 146 7.85 -11.82 -14.29
N GLY A 147 6.68 -11.74 -13.63
CA GLY A 147 6.23 -12.73 -12.64
C GLY A 147 6.89 -12.61 -11.27
N ILE A 148 6.64 -13.61 -10.44
CA ILE A 148 7.20 -13.68 -9.08
C ILE A 148 8.61 -14.27 -9.11
N PRO A 149 9.61 -13.63 -8.46
CA PRO A 149 10.98 -14.13 -8.46
C PRO A 149 11.11 -15.48 -7.75
N HIS A 150 12.17 -16.21 -8.09
CA HIS A 150 12.55 -17.50 -7.47
C HIS A 150 11.53 -18.64 -7.64
N GLY A 151 10.66 -18.57 -8.65
CA GLY A 151 9.67 -19.61 -8.91
C GLY A 151 8.54 -19.71 -7.88
N LYS A 152 8.38 -18.69 -7.03
CA LYS A 152 7.28 -18.61 -6.08
C LYS A 152 5.96 -18.28 -6.76
N LYS A 153 4.87 -18.52 -6.05
CA LYS A 153 3.52 -18.29 -6.56
C LYS A 153 3.02 -16.89 -6.22
N PHE A 154 2.27 -16.31 -7.15
CA PHE A 154 1.50 -15.11 -6.88
C PHE A 154 0.42 -15.41 -5.84
N LYS A 155 0.34 -14.60 -4.80
CA LYS A 155 -0.66 -14.71 -3.74
C LYS A 155 -1.74 -13.64 -3.87
N ALA A 156 -1.31 -12.40 -4.01
CA ALA A 156 -2.20 -11.26 -4.09
C ALA A 156 -1.49 -10.02 -4.65
N ALA A 157 -2.27 -8.99 -4.99
CA ALA A 157 -1.76 -7.65 -5.24
C ALA A 157 -2.61 -6.61 -4.51
N GLN A 158 -1.96 -5.58 -3.95
CA GLN A 158 -2.62 -4.41 -3.38
C GLN A 158 -2.69 -3.32 -4.45
N THR A 159 -3.89 -2.84 -4.76
CA THR A 159 -4.13 -1.69 -5.64
C THR A 159 -4.57 -0.48 -4.83
N GLY A 160 -4.43 0.72 -5.39
CA GLY A 160 -4.88 1.95 -4.73
C GLY A 160 -4.00 2.42 -3.57
N GLY A 161 -2.78 1.86 -3.46
CA GLY A 161 -1.86 2.18 -2.36
C GLY A 161 -2.40 1.74 -0.99
N PRO A 162 -1.99 2.42 0.10
CA PRO A 162 -2.40 2.05 1.47
C PRO A 162 -3.90 2.13 1.75
N SER A 163 -4.63 2.86 0.92
CA SER A 163 -6.08 3.07 1.05
C SER A 163 -6.92 2.15 0.16
N GLY A 164 -6.26 1.34 -0.66
CA GLY A 164 -6.92 0.42 -1.59
C GLY A 164 -7.25 -0.92 -0.97
N GLY A 165 -7.47 -1.92 -1.82
CA GLY A 165 -7.81 -3.27 -1.41
C GLY A 165 -6.89 -4.32 -2.02
N CYS A 166 -6.92 -5.50 -1.43
CA CYS A 166 -6.18 -6.66 -1.86
C CYS A 166 -6.96 -7.42 -2.94
N ILE A 167 -6.29 -7.82 -4.02
CA ILE A 167 -6.81 -8.67 -5.09
C ILE A 167 -6.12 -10.03 -4.95
N PRO A 168 -6.82 -11.10 -4.57
CA PRO A 168 -6.23 -12.43 -4.41
C PRO A 168 -5.99 -13.11 -5.77
N ALA A 169 -5.23 -14.21 -5.75
CA ALA A 169 -4.84 -14.96 -6.95
C ALA A 169 -6.04 -15.43 -7.80
N GLU A 170 -7.19 -15.73 -7.17
CA GLU A 170 -8.44 -16.12 -7.88
C GLU A 170 -9.00 -15.00 -8.78
N HIS A 171 -8.60 -13.75 -8.53
CA HIS A 171 -9.01 -12.57 -9.29
C HIS A 171 -7.87 -11.98 -10.15
N ILE A 172 -6.82 -12.73 -10.42
CA ILE A 172 -5.66 -12.24 -11.22
C ILE A 172 -6.06 -11.86 -12.66
N ASP A 173 -7.13 -12.41 -13.19
CA ASP A 173 -7.62 -12.08 -14.53
C ASP A 173 -8.59 -10.89 -14.57
N THR A 174 -8.78 -10.20 -13.43
CA THR A 174 -9.62 -9.01 -13.36
C THR A 174 -9.03 -7.90 -14.24
N PRO A 175 -9.83 -7.32 -15.16
CA PRO A 175 -9.44 -6.11 -15.88
C PRO A 175 -9.24 -4.95 -14.89
N ILE A 176 -8.13 -4.25 -15.00
CA ILE A 176 -7.82 -3.14 -14.11
C ILE A 176 -8.45 -1.87 -14.67
N ASP A 177 -9.67 -1.61 -14.22
CA ASP A 177 -10.43 -0.39 -14.45
C ASP A 177 -11.27 -0.04 -13.21
N TYR A 178 -11.95 1.11 -13.24
CA TYR A 178 -12.66 1.62 -12.05
C TYR A 178 -13.80 0.72 -11.62
N ASP A 179 -14.62 0.24 -12.56
CA ASP A 179 -15.82 -0.54 -12.25
C ASP A 179 -15.47 -1.96 -11.78
N ASN A 180 -14.55 -2.64 -12.47
CA ASN A 180 -14.13 -3.99 -12.10
C ASN A 180 -13.42 -4.02 -10.76
N LEU A 181 -12.56 -3.04 -10.46
CA LEU A 181 -11.89 -2.94 -9.16
C LEU A 181 -12.90 -2.65 -8.03
N ALA A 182 -13.87 -1.77 -8.27
CA ALA A 182 -14.93 -1.49 -7.30
C ALA A 182 -15.78 -2.74 -7.01
N ALA A 183 -16.10 -3.53 -8.03
CA ALA A 183 -16.90 -4.75 -7.90
C ALA A 183 -16.25 -5.80 -6.97
N ILE A 184 -14.93 -5.90 -6.96
CA ILE A 184 -14.18 -6.80 -6.06
C ILE A 184 -13.80 -6.17 -4.72
N GLY A 185 -14.24 -4.93 -4.45
CA GLY A 185 -14.04 -4.25 -3.17
C GLY A 185 -12.69 -3.55 -3.02
N THR A 186 -12.01 -3.25 -4.13
CA THR A 186 -10.79 -2.45 -4.15
C THR A 186 -10.99 -1.15 -4.95
N MET A 187 -9.92 -0.42 -5.23
CA MET A 187 -9.95 0.83 -5.97
C MET A 187 -8.66 1.04 -6.78
N MET A 188 -8.75 1.85 -7.84
CA MET A 188 -7.61 2.22 -8.69
C MET A 188 -6.57 3.05 -7.92
N GLY A 189 -7.03 4.04 -7.16
CA GLY A 189 -6.18 5.03 -6.53
C GLY A 189 -5.28 5.77 -7.52
N SER A 190 -4.07 6.11 -7.08
CA SER A 190 -3.05 6.78 -7.90
C SER A 190 -2.20 5.84 -8.77
N GLY A 191 -2.51 4.54 -8.78
CA GLY A 191 -1.77 3.55 -9.56
C GLY A 191 -0.66 2.83 -8.78
N GLY A 192 -0.66 2.88 -7.46
CA GLY A 192 0.22 2.00 -6.66
C GLY A 192 -0.23 0.55 -6.81
N LEU A 193 0.68 -0.34 -7.21
CA LEU A 193 0.44 -1.77 -7.36
C LEU A 193 1.56 -2.55 -6.66
N ILE A 194 1.25 -3.16 -5.52
CA ILE A 194 2.20 -3.92 -4.71
C ILE A 194 1.87 -5.40 -4.80
N VAL A 195 2.78 -6.15 -5.40
CA VAL A 195 2.64 -7.60 -5.62
C VAL A 195 3.15 -8.38 -4.42
N MET A 196 2.45 -9.44 -4.06
CA MET A 196 2.71 -10.30 -2.90
C MET A 196 2.82 -11.76 -3.34
N ASP A 197 3.81 -12.46 -2.80
CA ASP A 197 4.05 -13.88 -3.02
C ASP A 197 3.46 -14.76 -1.89
N GLU A 198 3.60 -16.07 -2.03
CA GLU A 198 3.13 -17.05 -1.05
C GLU A 198 3.74 -16.89 0.36
N ASP A 199 4.91 -16.26 0.48
CA ASP A 199 5.56 -15.99 1.77
C ASP A 199 5.12 -14.68 2.42
N THR A 200 4.14 -13.99 1.85
CA THR A 200 3.59 -12.76 2.43
C THR A 200 2.48 -13.09 3.42
N CYS A 201 2.59 -12.60 4.65
CA CYS A 201 1.53 -12.70 5.66
C CYS A 201 0.48 -11.63 5.44
N MET A 202 -0.77 -12.04 5.21
CA MET A 202 -1.86 -11.09 4.91
C MET A 202 -2.33 -10.31 6.13
N VAL A 203 -2.11 -10.82 7.35
CA VAL A 203 -2.39 -10.12 8.60
C VAL A 203 -1.36 -9.01 8.83
N ASP A 204 -0.08 -9.31 8.59
CA ASP A 204 1.02 -8.35 8.76
C ASP A 204 0.97 -7.24 7.70
N ILE A 205 0.63 -7.58 6.43
CA ILE A 205 0.48 -6.56 5.37
C ILE A 205 -0.71 -5.63 5.63
N ALA A 206 -1.82 -6.15 6.15
CA ALA A 206 -2.96 -5.32 6.56
C ALA A 206 -2.57 -4.36 7.69
N LYS A 207 -1.82 -4.85 8.68
CA LYS A 207 -1.25 -4.05 9.76
C LYS A 207 -0.33 -2.95 9.20
N PHE A 208 0.60 -3.29 8.31
CA PHE A 208 1.54 -2.35 7.69
C PHE A 208 0.83 -1.18 6.98
N PHE A 209 -0.20 -1.45 6.16
CA PHE A 209 -0.96 -0.39 5.51
C PHE A 209 -1.75 0.47 6.49
N LEU A 210 -2.23 -0.13 7.56
CA LEU A 210 -2.96 0.60 8.60
C LEU A 210 -2.01 1.48 9.43
N GLU A 211 -0.80 1.04 9.73
CA GLU A 211 0.26 1.84 10.37
C GLU A 211 0.50 3.13 9.59
N PHE A 212 0.71 3.03 8.29
CA PHE A 212 0.83 4.19 7.42
C PHE A 212 -0.36 5.15 7.57
N THR A 213 -1.59 4.63 7.57
CA THR A 213 -2.78 5.48 7.68
C THR A 213 -2.90 6.14 9.06
N VAL A 214 -2.48 5.47 10.13
CA VAL A 214 -2.44 6.04 11.48
C VAL A 214 -1.45 7.20 11.54
N ASP A 215 -0.25 7.04 10.96
CA ASP A 215 0.80 8.05 10.95
C ASP A 215 0.40 9.27 10.09
N GLU A 216 -0.30 9.05 8.98
CA GLU A 216 -0.75 10.11 8.06
C GLU A 216 -2.09 10.77 8.45
N SER A 217 -2.71 10.35 9.53
CA SER A 217 -3.96 10.95 10.01
C SER A 217 -3.75 12.40 10.44
N CYS A 218 -4.53 13.33 9.87
CA CYS A 218 -4.49 14.73 10.30
C CYS A 218 -5.01 14.97 11.74
N GLY A 219 -5.62 13.96 12.35
CA GLY A 219 -6.14 14.00 13.72
C GLY A 219 -7.47 14.76 13.91
N LYS A 220 -8.12 15.26 12.84
CA LYS A 220 -9.31 16.09 12.97
C LYS A 220 -10.54 15.33 13.47
N CYS A 221 -10.90 14.22 12.83
CA CYS A 221 -12.11 13.48 13.21
C CYS A 221 -11.80 12.24 14.07
N THR A 222 -12.64 12.01 15.09
CA THR A 222 -12.46 10.91 16.06
C THR A 222 -12.47 9.52 15.42
N PRO A 223 -13.35 9.19 14.46
CA PRO A 223 -13.34 7.87 13.84
C PRO A 223 -12.00 7.52 13.18
N CYS A 224 -11.37 8.47 12.48
CA CYS A 224 -10.03 8.28 11.92
C CYS A 224 -8.97 8.28 13.03
N ARG A 225 -8.82 9.38 13.79
CA ARG A 225 -7.74 9.56 14.78
C ARG A 225 -7.68 8.43 15.82
N VAL A 226 -8.82 8.07 16.41
CA VAL A 226 -8.90 7.07 17.48
C VAL A 226 -9.18 5.69 16.91
N GLY A 227 -10.13 5.60 15.97
CA GLY A 227 -10.58 4.33 15.42
C GLY A 227 -9.48 3.56 14.70
N THR A 228 -8.72 4.22 13.81
CA THR A 228 -7.61 3.55 13.10
C THR A 228 -6.53 3.06 14.05
N LYS A 229 -6.22 3.83 15.12
CA LYS A 229 -5.27 3.42 16.13
C LYS A 229 -5.76 2.18 16.90
N ARG A 230 -7.03 2.13 17.28
CA ARG A 230 -7.62 0.97 17.95
C ARG A 230 -7.66 -0.26 17.03
N LEU A 231 -7.96 -0.06 15.75
CA LEU A 231 -7.91 -1.12 14.75
C LEU A 231 -6.49 -1.68 14.60
N LEU A 232 -5.48 -0.82 14.61
CA LEU A 232 -4.07 -1.20 14.58
C LEU A 232 -3.65 -1.99 15.83
N GLU A 233 -4.10 -1.59 17.02
CA GLU A 233 -3.86 -2.31 18.28
C GLU A 233 -4.44 -3.74 18.21
N LEU A 234 -5.62 -3.94 17.63
CA LEU A 234 -6.23 -5.26 17.46
C LEU A 234 -5.41 -6.14 16.49
N LEU A 235 -4.99 -5.61 15.34
CA LEU A 235 -4.11 -6.34 14.41
C LEU A 235 -2.75 -6.67 15.04
N THR A 236 -2.18 -5.73 15.79
CA THR A 236 -0.93 -5.94 16.52
C THR A 236 -1.09 -7.08 17.54
N LYS A 237 -2.19 -7.10 18.27
CA LYS A 237 -2.53 -8.17 19.23
C LYS A 237 -2.58 -9.55 18.53
N ILE A 238 -3.13 -9.62 17.30
CA ILE A 238 -3.18 -10.86 16.52
C ILE A 238 -1.78 -11.28 16.08
N THR A 239 -0.99 -10.38 15.49
CA THR A 239 0.38 -10.68 15.01
C THR A 239 1.36 -11.00 16.13
N GLU A 240 1.04 -10.60 17.38
CA GLU A 240 1.78 -10.95 18.60
C GLU A 240 1.28 -12.22 19.28
N GLY A 241 0.30 -12.93 18.73
CA GLY A 241 -0.23 -14.18 19.26
C GLY A 241 -1.18 -14.01 20.47
N ARG A 242 -1.56 -12.78 20.79
CA ARG A 242 -2.47 -12.45 21.90
C ARG A 242 -3.91 -12.26 21.45
N GLY A 243 -4.17 -12.34 20.14
CA GLY A 243 -5.49 -12.18 19.54
C GLY A 243 -6.47 -13.28 19.94
N THR A 244 -7.76 -12.93 19.91
CA THR A 244 -8.90 -13.82 20.16
C THR A 244 -9.89 -13.73 19.00
N MET A 245 -10.81 -14.68 18.88
CA MET A 245 -11.86 -14.62 17.84
C MET A 245 -12.78 -13.42 18.03
N GLU A 246 -13.04 -13.01 19.27
CA GLU A 246 -13.79 -11.79 19.58
C GLU A 246 -13.09 -10.52 19.06
N ASP A 247 -11.74 -10.49 19.10
CA ASP A 247 -10.99 -9.38 18.49
C ASP A 247 -11.23 -9.30 16.98
N LEU A 248 -11.45 -10.43 16.31
CA LEU A 248 -11.73 -10.46 14.87
C LEU A 248 -13.10 -9.84 14.55
N ASP A 249 -14.12 -10.15 15.34
CA ASP A 249 -15.46 -9.55 15.20
C ASP A 249 -15.39 -8.04 15.46
N ARG A 250 -14.65 -7.63 16.50
CA ARG A 250 -14.41 -6.20 16.79
C ARG A 250 -13.69 -5.46 15.67
N ILE A 251 -12.76 -6.13 14.97
CA ILE A 251 -12.07 -5.54 13.81
C ILE A 251 -13.09 -5.23 12.70
N GLU A 252 -14.00 -6.16 12.40
CA GLU A 252 -15.00 -5.96 11.35
C GLU A 252 -15.97 -4.81 11.71
N GLU A 253 -16.48 -4.78 12.94
CA GLU A 253 -17.37 -3.72 13.42
C GLU A 253 -16.70 -2.36 13.42
N LEU A 254 -15.48 -2.27 13.96
CA LEU A 254 -14.72 -1.03 14.04
C LEU A 254 -14.33 -0.52 12.66
N ALA A 255 -13.92 -1.41 11.76
CA ALA A 255 -13.60 -1.08 10.38
C ALA A 255 -14.81 -0.49 9.63
N ALA A 256 -15.99 -1.09 9.78
CA ALA A 256 -17.23 -0.57 9.22
C ALA A 256 -17.59 0.81 9.79
N PHE A 257 -17.43 0.99 11.11
CA PHE A 257 -17.67 2.27 11.77
C PHE A 257 -16.72 3.37 11.27
N ILE A 258 -15.42 3.10 11.19
CA ILE A 258 -14.43 4.07 10.70
C ILE A 258 -14.77 4.47 9.27
N LYS A 259 -15.09 3.50 8.40
CA LYS A 259 -15.40 3.72 6.99
C LYS A 259 -16.61 4.64 6.80
N SER A 260 -17.67 4.45 7.59
CA SER A 260 -18.94 5.20 7.45
C SER A 260 -18.93 6.56 8.15
N ASN A 261 -18.08 6.77 9.16
CA ASN A 261 -18.14 7.96 10.01
C ASN A 261 -16.93 8.89 9.89
N SER A 262 -15.91 8.54 9.08
CA SER A 262 -14.77 9.42 8.87
C SER A 262 -15.10 10.57 7.92
N LEU A 263 -14.50 11.74 8.17
CA LEU A 263 -14.78 12.98 7.46
C LEU A 263 -14.29 12.96 6.00
N CYS A 264 -13.15 12.35 5.71
CA CYS A 264 -12.52 12.37 4.38
C CYS A 264 -12.10 10.99 3.92
N GLY A 265 -11.69 10.91 2.65
CA GLY A 265 -11.28 9.67 2.01
C GLY A 265 -10.19 8.90 2.74
N LEU A 266 -9.23 9.57 3.41
CA LEU A 266 -8.17 8.89 4.16
C LEU A 266 -8.77 7.96 5.24
N GLY A 267 -9.64 8.48 6.11
CA GLY A 267 -10.27 7.66 7.14
C GLY A 267 -11.32 6.69 6.59
N GLN A 268 -12.08 7.09 5.55
CA GLN A 268 -13.10 6.24 4.92
C GLN A 268 -12.49 5.02 4.23
N THR A 269 -11.26 5.11 3.74
CA THR A 269 -10.58 4.03 3.03
C THR A 269 -9.52 3.30 3.86
N ALA A 270 -9.11 3.85 5.01
CA ALA A 270 -8.16 3.23 5.93
C ALA A 270 -8.43 1.76 6.25
N PRO A 271 -9.70 1.33 6.47
CA PRO A 271 -10.02 -0.06 6.77
C PRO A 271 -10.01 -1.00 5.54
N ASN A 272 -9.92 -0.49 4.30
CA ASN A 272 -10.04 -1.32 3.11
C ASN A 272 -9.00 -2.46 3.04
N PRO A 273 -7.70 -2.25 3.31
CA PRO A 273 -6.73 -3.35 3.34
C PRO A 273 -7.10 -4.42 4.36
N VAL A 274 -7.58 -4.02 5.54
CA VAL A 274 -8.00 -4.94 6.60
C VAL A 274 -9.23 -5.75 6.17
N LEU A 275 -10.27 -5.07 5.66
CA LEU A 275 -11.51 -5.72 5.24
C LEU A 275 -11.30 -6.65 4.06
N SER A 276 -10.46 -6.27 3.07
CA SER A 276 -10.19 -7.11 1.91
C SER A 276 -9.33 -8.34 2.28
N THR A 277 -8.33 -8.19 3.14
CA THR A 277 -7.55 -9.34 3.60
C THR A 277 -8.38 -10.27 4.49
N LEU A 278 -9.27 -9.76 5.33
CA LEU A 278 -10.23 -10.58 6.10
C LEU A 278 -11.19 -11.33 5.18
N ARG A 279 -11.68 -10.69 4.12
CA ARG A 279 -12.59 -11.31 3.16
C ARG A 279 -11.97 -12.50 2.45
N TYR A 280 -10.72 -12.36 1.97
CA TYR A 280 -10.09 -13.34 1.10
C TYR A 280 -9.12 -14.29 1.82
N PHE A 281 -8.60 -13.90 2.98
CA PHE A 281 -7.58 -14.65 3.72
C PHE A 281 -7.95 -14.86 5.19
N ARG A 282 -9.24 -15.05 5.48
CA ARG A 282 -9.76 -15.21 6.86
C ARG A 282 -9.07 -16.35 7.60
N GLU A 283 -8.70 -17.43 6.91
CA GLU A 283 -8.02 -18.57 7.52
C GLU A 283 -6.63 -18.19 8.09
N GLU A 284 -5.88 -17.29 7.43
CA GLU A 284 -4.61 -16.83 8.00
C GLU A 284 -4.81 -16.11 9.34
N TYR A 285 -5.88 -15.32 9.48
CA TYR A 285 -6.23 -14.70 10.76
C TYR A 285 -6.58 -15.73 11.81
N ARG A 286 -7.35 -16.77 11.45
CA ARG A 286 -7.70 -17.87 12.34
C ARG A 286 -6.49 -18.65 12.81
N GLU A 287 -5.56 -18.97 11.93
CA GLU A 287 -4.30 -19.63 12.26
C GLU A 287 -3.45 -18.82 13.24
N HIS A 288 -3.34 -17.49 13.02
CA HIS A 288 -2.66 -16.59 13.95
C HIS A 288 -3.32 -16.60 15.35
N ILE A 289 -4.67 -16.68 15.40
CA ILE A 289 -5.44 -16.62 16.65
C ILE A 289 -5.50 -17.98 17.35
N LEU A 290 -5.89 -19.03 16.64
CA LEU A 290 -6.19 -20.34 17.23
C LEU A 290 -4.93 -21.22 17.35
N GLU A 291 -4.12 -21.26 16.30
CA GLU A 291 -2.94 -22.11 16.23
C GLU A 291 -1.67 -21.41 16.72
N LYS A 292 -1.75 -20.09 16.94
CA LYS A 292 -0.59 -19.25 17.29
C LYS A 292 0.57 -19.44 16.31
N ARG A 293 0.22 -19.56 15.03
CA ARG A 293 1.13 -19.81 13.92
C ARG A 293 0.96 -18.76 12.83
N CYS A 294 2.06 -18.29 12.26
CA CYS A 294 2.07 -17.46 11.06
C CYS A 294 2.47 -18.33 9.87
N PRO A 295 1.57 -18.67 8.91
CA PRO A 295 1.89 -19.54 7.79
C PRO A 295 3.07 -19.04 6.94
N ALA A 296 3.16 -17.72 6.76
CA ALA A 296 4.27 -17.07 6.04
C ALA A 296 5.56 -16.95 6.89
N GLY A 297 5.52 -17.28 8.17
CA GLY A 297 6.66 -17.17 9.08
C GLY A 297 7.22 -15.74 9.21
N VAL A 298 6.38 -14.71 9.11
CA VAL A 298 6.77 -13.28 9.17
C VAL A 298 6.59 -12.72 10.58
N CYS A 299 5.48 -13.08 11.25
CA CYS A 299 5.12 -12.55 12.56
C CYS A 299 6.06 -13.11 13.64
N LYS A 300 7.06 -12.33 14.05
CA LYS A 300 8.14 -12.78 14.97
C LYS A 300 7.62 -13.43 16.26
N ALA A 301 6.52 -12.94 16.81
CA ALA A 301 5.96 -13.50 18.04
C ALA A 301 5.44 -14.93 17.86
N LEU A 302 5.04 -15.30 16.65
CA LEU A 302 4.45 -16.60 16.31
C LEU A 302 5.44 -17.58 15.69
N ILE A 303 6.66 -17.14 15.38
CA ILE A 303 7.72 -18.01 14.84
C ILE A 303 8.23 -18.93 15.95
N GLN A 304 8.39 -20.19 15.62
CA GLN A 304 9.12 -21.15 16.46
C GLN A 304 10.27 -21.78 15.66
N TYR A 305 11.42 -21.88 16.29
CA TYR A 305 12.53 -22.67 15.73
C TYR A 305 12.50 -24.04 16.36
N ILE A 306 12.47 -25.08 15.51
CA ILE A 306 12.37 -26.47 15.94
C ILE A 306 13.57 -27.23 15.41
N VAL A 307 14.10 -28.14 16.24
CA VAL A 307 15.14 -29.05 15.83
C VAL A 307 14.53 -30.38 15.37
N ASP A 308 14.79 -30.78 14.14
CA ASP A 308 14.44 -32.09 13.64
C ASP A 308 15.39 -33.14 14.28
N PRO A 309 14.87 -34.01 15.16
CA PRO A 309 15.71 -34.96 15.85
C PRO A 309 16.33 -36.01 14.91
N THR A 310 15.75 -36.25 13.73
CA THR A 310 16.27 -37.23 12.77
C THR A 310 17.48 -36.70 12.02
N LYS A 311 17.54 -35.41 11.78
CA LYS A 311 18.68 -34.74 11.11
C LYS A 311 19.74 -34.28 12.09
N CYS A 312 19.39 -34.01 13.34
CA CYS A 312 20.31 -33.47 14.32
C CYS A 312 21.38 -34.48 14.72
N LYS A 313 22.65 -34.13 14.53
CA LYS A 313 23.82 -34.97 14.90
C LYS A 313 24.40 -34.61 16.27
N GLY A 314 23.82 -33.72 17.03
CA GLY A 314 24.30 -33.34 18.35
C GLY A 314 25.67 -32.66 18.36
N CYS A 315 25.97 -31.85 17.35
CA CYS A 315 27.27 -31.17 17.19
C CYS A 315 27.46 -29.94 18.08
N THR A 316 26.47 -29.53 18.86
CA THR A 316 26.45 -28.41 19.83
C THR A 316 26.60 -26.99 19.26
N ARG A 317 26.89 -26.77 17.98
CA ARG A 317 27.17 -25.44 17.41
C ARG A 317 26.00 -24.45 17.57
N CYS A 318 24.77 -24.93 17.40
CA CYS A 318 23.58 -24.09 17.61
C CYS A 318 23.43 -23.65 19.08
N ALA A 319 23.78 -24.50 20.04
CA ALA A 319 23.76 -24.17 21.47
C ALA A 319 24.84 -23.15 21.82
N GLN A 320 26.06 -23.34 21.30
CA GLN A 320 27.19 -22.42 21.51
C GLN A 320 26.94 -21.04 20.88
N GLY A 321 26.26 -20.98 19.73
CA GLY A 321 25.91 -19.74 19.04
C GLY A 321 24.61 -19.07 19.52
N CYS A 322 23.92 -19.66 20.50
CA CYS A 322 22.67 -19.10 21.00
C CYS A 322 22.91 -18.00 22.04
N PRO A 323 22.58 -16.70 21.76
CA PRO A 323 22.88 -15.60 22.65
C PRO A 323 22.13 -15.64 23.98
N THR A 324 21.01 -16.37 24.06
CA THR A 324 20.18 -16.49 25.27
C THR A 324 20.30 -17.85 25.96
N GLY A 325 21.12 -18.75 25.44
CA GLY A 325 21.22 -20.10 25.98
C GLY A 325 19.90 -20.89 25.91
N ALA A 326 19.06 -20.58 24.92
CA ALA A 326 17.76 -21.23 24.75
C ALA A 326 17.87 -22.67 24.24
N ILE A 327 19.05 -23.13 23.80
CA ILE A 327 19.23 -24.45 23.19
C ILE A 327 20.01 -25.32 24.12
N SER A 328 19.45 -26.48 24.43
CA SER A 328 20.09 -27.51 25.28
C SER A 328 20.14 -28.87 24.58
N GLY A 329 21.09 -29.69 24.94
CA GLY A 329 21.29 -31.05 24.42
C GLY A 329 22.68 -31.55 24.75
N ALA A 330 22.89 -32.89 24.66
CA ALA A 330 24.19 -33.52 24.87
C ALA A 330 24.93 -33.72 23.51
N VAL A 331 26.23 -33.85 23.57
CA VAL A 331 27.06 -34.24 22.41
C VAL A 331 26.55 -35.56 21.84
N ARG A 332 26.37 -35.64 20.52
CA ARG A 332 25.82 -36.80 19.80
C ARG A 332 24.37 -37.14 20.10
N ALA A 333 23.62 -36.24 20.76
CA ALA A 333 22.20 -36.37 20.97
C ALA A 333 21.44 -35.17 20.36
N PRO A 334 20.18 -35.32 19.92
CA PRO A 334 19.40 -34.22 19.40
C PRO A 334 19.25 -33.08 20.43
N HIS A 335 19.34 -31.83 19.95
CA HIS A 335 19.15 -30.65 20.78
C HIS A 335 17.68 -30.23 20.79
N ILE A 336 17.30 -29.46 21.81
CA ILE A 336 15.95 -28.92 21.98
C ILE A 336 16.05 -27.43 22.19
N ILE A 337 15.11 -26.67 21.60
CA ILE A 337 15.03 -25.22 21.74
C ILE A 337 13.90 -24.89 22.75
N ASN A 338 14.27 -24.24 23.84
CA ASN A 338 13.30 -23.71 24.80
C ASN A 338 12.69 -22.43 24.23
N GLN A 339 11.42 -22.50 23.80
CA GLN A 339 10.71 -21.39 23.16
C GLN A 339 10.51 -20.20 24.10
N SER A 340 10.45 -20.39 25.41
CA SER A 340 10.28 -19.28 26.39
C SER A 340 11.56 -18.46 26.56
N LYS A 341 12.73 -19.01 26.28
CA LYS A 341 14.03 -18.31 26.30
C LYS A 341 14.47 -17.83 24.93
N CYS A 342 13.84 -18.34 23.87
CA CYS A 342 14.21 -18.04 22.48
C CYS A 342 13.77 -16.63 22.08
N ILE A 343 14.73 -15.77 21.70
CA ILE A 343 14.45 -14.43 21.14
C ILE A 343 14.18 -14.45 19.64
N LYS A 344 14.08 -15.62 19.05
CA LYS A 344 13.69 -15.83 17.65
C LYS A 344 14.60 -15.13 16.62
N CYS A 345 15.90 -15.03 16.91
CA CYS A 345 16.89 -14.36 16.07
C CYS A 345 17.34 -15.16 14.83
N GLY A 346 17.08 -16.46 14.77
CA GLY A 346 17.44 -17.32 13.63
C GLY A 346 18.89 -17.83 13.61
N ALA A 347 19.79 -17.32 14.42
CA ALA A 347 21.22 -17.69 14.42
C ALA A 347 21.48 -19.20 14.51
N CYS A 348 20.60 -19.95 15.18
CA CYS A 348 20.72 -21.41 15.28
C CYS A 348 20.54 -22.12 13.92
N MET A 349 19.73 -21.59 13.01
CA MET A 349 19.61 -22.12 11.64
C MET A 349 20.91 -21.91 10.87
N ASP A 350 21.47 -20.70 10.91
CA ASP A 350 22.69 -20.33 10.21
C ASP A 350 23.88 -21.15 10.69
N HIS A 351 23.90 -21.54 11.97
CA HIS A 351 24.92 -22.39 12.56
C HIS A 351 24.73 -23.88 12.31
N CYS A 352 23.56 -24.31 11.78
CA CYS A 352 23.28 -25.74 11.60
C CYS A 352 23.79 -26.26 10.24
N ARG A 353 24.89 -26.98 10.22
CA ARG A 353 25.46 -27.60 9.00
C ARG A 353 24.65 -28.80 8.47
N PHE A 354 23.65 -29.25 9.23
CA PHE A 354 22.89 -30.47 8.92
C PHE A 354 21.44 -30.14 8.50
N ASP A 355 21.12 -28.85 8.33
CA ASP A 355 19.76 -28.37 8.06
C ASP A 355 18.71 -29.03 8.96
N ALA A 356 19.12 -29.25 10.23
CA ALA A 356 18.28 -29.89 11.24
C ALA A 356 17.40 -28.89 12.01
N ILE A 357 17.52 -27.57 11.77
CA ILE A 357 16.70 -26.56 12.42
C ILE A 357 15.87 -25.88 11.36
N TYR A 358 14.57 -25.85 11.58
CA TYR A 358 13.64 -25.22 10.70
C TYR A 358 12.74 -24.23 11.47
N LYS A 359 12.14 -23.33 10.73
CA LYS A 359 11.21 -22.32 11.20
C LYS A 359 9.78 -22.80 10.97
N GLN A 360 8.97 -22.74 12.01
CA GLN A 360 7.54 -23.05 11.97
C GLN A 360 6.73 -21.87 12.45
#